data_7ecbbe4c3a47deaad31bc26c74504697
#
_entry.id   7ecbbe4c3a47deaad31bc26c74504697
#
_cell.length_a   1.000
_cell.length_b   1.000
_cell.length_c   1.000
_cell.angle_alpha   90.00
_cell.angle_beta   90.00
_cell.angle_gamma   90.00
#
_symmetry.space_group_name_H-M   'P 1'
#
loop_
_entity.id
_entity.type
_entity.pdbx_description
1 polymer ?
#
loop_
_entity_poly.entity_id
_entity_poly.type
_entity_poly.pdbx_seq_one_letter_code
_entity_poly.pdbx_strand_id
1 'polypeptide(L)'
;MIFQGFNLLEQRNVVDNVAFPLETAGEKKAAARARARELLALVGLTERENAYPAQLSGGQKQRVAIARALATRPKYLLCDEATSALDPNTTRAILALLQRINRELGVTIVIITHEMKVIDQICDRVAVIDQSRIAEEGRVSDVFVNPQSQIARELILPQSRTVMETKGGRLLRIIFHGEASSLPVVSNLVLECQVPVNIMFADTKDIDGAAYGHMILELPTDPRQAEKVIAWLNNNQIGWREEGK
;
A
#
# COMPACT_ATOMS: atom_id res chain seq x y z
N MET A 1 2.53 -18.62 6.66
CA MET A 1 2.89 -17.85 5.47
C MET A 1 1.81 -18.03 4.42
N ILE A 2 1.48 -16.95 3.70
CA ILE A 2 0.55 -16.93 2.57
C ILE A 2 1.40 -16.65 1.33
N PHE A 3 1.23 -17.47 0.28
CA PHE A 3 2.01 -17.40 -0.95
C PHE A 3 1.15 -16.85 -2.10
N GLN A 4 1.78 -16.29 -3.11
CA GLN A 4 1.16 -15.81 -4.35
C GLN A 4 0.27 -16.88 -5.01
N GLY A 5 0.73 -18.13 -5.09
CA GLY A 5 0.03 -19.24 -5.73
C GLY A 5 -1.00 -19.98 -4.87
N PHE A 6 -1.43 -19.43 -3.71
CA PHE A 6 -2.35 -20.03 -2.72
C PHE A 6 -1.85 -21.35 -2.10
N ASN A 7 -1.19 -22.20 -2.84
CA ASN A 7 -0.62 -23.50 -2.45
C ASN A 7 -1.61 -24.39 -1.66
N LEU A 8 -2.86 -24.46 -2.12
CA LEU A 8 -3.87 -25.33 -1.55
C LEU A 8 -3.62 -26.78 -1.96
N LEU A 9 -4.00 -27.69 -1.08
CA LEU A 9 -3.95 -29.12 -1.33
C LEU A 9 -5.15 -29.49 -2.19
N GLU A 10 -4.93 -29.75 -3.48
CA GLU A 10 -6.00 -29.97 -4.47
C GLU A 10 -6.86 -31.20 -4.15
N GLN A 11 -6.31 -32.22 -3.48
CA GLN A 11 -6.98 -33.45 -3.10
C GLN A 11 -7.74 -33.34 -1.77
N ARG A 12 -7.70 -32.19 -1.10
CA ARG A 12 -8.42 -31.92 0.15
C ARG A 12 -9.47 -30.85 -0.07
N ASN A 13 -10.63 -31.03 0.56
CA ASN A 13 -11.63 -29.98 0.60
C ASN A 13 -11.18 -28.76 1.43
N VAL A 14 -11.98 -27.70 1.46
CA VAL A 14 -11.66 -26.42 2.12
C VAL A 14 -11.41 -26.61 3.63
N VAL A 15 -12.29 -27.30 4.34
CA VAL A 15 -12.11 -27.50 5.79
C VAL A 15 -10.86 -28.31 6.11
N ASP A 16 -10.54 -29.32 5.31
CA ASP A 16 -9.34 -30.14 5.49
C ASP A 16 -8.06 -29.42 5.10
N ASN A 17 -8.12 -28.49 4.14
CA ASN A 17 -7.02 -27.58 3.85
C ASN A 17 -6.68 -26.68 5.05
N VAL A 18 -7.69 -26.11 5.70
CA VAL A 18 -7.50 -25.23 6.88
C VAL A 18 -7.08 -26.04 8.11
N ALA A 19 -7.61 -27.26 8.28
CA ALA A 19 -7.26 -28.16 9.41
C ALA A 19 -5.84 -28.75 9.29
N PHE A 20 -5.28 -28.84 8.09
CA PHE A 20 -4.02 -29.53 7.81
C PHE A 20 -2.84 -29.13 8.70
N PRO A 21 -2.55 -27.84 8.97
CA PRO A 21 -1.47 -27.45 9.86
C PRO A 21 -1.64 -27.97 11.30
N LEU A 22 -2.87 -28.05 11.78
CA LEU A 22 -3.20 -28.56 13.13
C LEU A 22 -3.04 -30.07 13.18
N GLU A 23 -3.50 -30.79 12.14
CA GLU A 23 -3.29 -32.23 12.01
C GLU A 23 -1.78 -32.57 12.01
N THR A 24 -0.98 -31.79 11.28
CA THR A 24 0.49 -31.94 11.22
C THR A 24 1.14 -31.64 12.58
N ALA A 25 0.57 -30.74 13.37
CA ALA A 25 1.00 -30.44 14.74
C ALA A 25 0.55 -31.50 15.78
N GLY A 26 -0.15 -32.55 15.35
CA GLY A 26 -0.58 -33.65 16.20
C GLY A 26 -1.93 -33.46 16.88
N GLU A 27 -2.70 -32.44 16.50
CA GLU A 27 -4.06 -32.25 17.03
C GLU A 27 -5.02 -33.34 16.53
N LYS A 28 -5.98 -33.70 17.36
CA LYS A 28 -7.04 -34.65 16.97
C LYS A 28 -7.86 -34.07 15.82
N LYS A 29 -8.14 -34.86 14.79
CA LYS A 29 -8.85 -34.44 13.57
C LYS A 29 -10.17 -33.73 13.86
N ALA A 30 -10.94 -34.16 14.87
CA ALA A 30 -12.20 -33.51 15.25
C ALA A 30 -11.96 -32.06 15.77
N ALA A 31 -10.95 -31.84 16.60
CA ALA A 31 -10.57 -30.54 17.13
C ALA A 31 -10.01 -29.65 16.03
N ALA A 32 -9.13 -30.16 15.16
CA ALA A 32 -8.57 -29.43 14.02
C ALA A 32 -9.66 -28.93 13.05
N ARG A 33 -10.65 -29.80 12.74
CA ARG A 33 -11.80 -29.44 11.91
C ARG A 33 -12.73 -28.43 12.59
N ALA A 34 -12.96 -28.53 13.91
CA ALA A 34 -13.76 -27.52 14.62
C ALA A 34 -13.11 -26.15 14.52
N ARG A 35 -11.79 -26.07 14.79
CA ARG A 35 -11.04 -24.83 14.64
C ARG A 35 -11.03 -24.30 13.20
N ALA A 36 -10.92 -25.19 12.22
CA ALA A 36 -10.99 -24.83 10.80
C ALA A 36 -12.34 -24.16 10.44
N ARG A 37 -13.46 -24.67 10.96
CA ARG A 37 -14.79 -24.06 10.73
C ARG A 37 -14.92 -22.67 11.34
N GLU A 38 -14.38 -22.44 12.54
CA GLU A 38 -14.33 -21.08 13.12
C GLU A 38 -13.59 -20.10 12.20
N LEU A 39 -12.44 -20.54 11.67
CA LEU A 39 -11.65 -19.71 10.75
C LEU A 39 -12.32 -19.52 9.39
N LEU A 40 -13.04 -20.53 8.90
CA LEU A 40 -13.84 -20.38 7.69
C LEU A 40 -15.00 -19.38 7.87
N ALA A 41 -15.62 -19.35 9.03
CA ALA A 41 -16.61 -18.32 9.37
C ALA A 41 -15.96 -16.93 9.41
N LEU A 42 -14.76 -16.78 10.01
CA LEU A 42 -14.01 -15.52 10.02
C LEU A 42 -13.72 -14.98 8.63
N VAL A 43 -13.37 -15.85 7.67
CA VAL A 43 -13.06 -15.44 6.30
C VAL A 43 -14.29 -15.44 5.36
N GLY A 44 -15.50 -15.77 5.88
CA GLY A 44 -16.75 -15.75 5.12
C GLY A 44 -16.88 -16.89 4.11
N LEU A 45 -16.46 -18.11 4.47
CA LEU A 45 -16.50 -19.30 3.62
C LEU A 45 -17.19 -20.51 4.25
N THR A 46 -18.09 -20.31 5.22
CA THR A 46 -18.80 -21.39 5.92
C THR A 46 -19.51 -22.32 4.91
N GLU A 47 -20.24 -21.75 3.94
CA GLU A 47 -21.00 -22.51 2.94
C GLU A 47 -20.13 -23.28 1.93
N ARG A 48 -18.81 -23.08 1.98
CA ARG A 48 -17.84 -23.70 1.07
C ARG A 48 -16.93 -24.73 1.76
N GLU A 49 -17.23 -25.12 3.00
CA GLU A 49 -16.36 -26.01 3.79
C GLU A 49 -16.04 -27.35 3.09
N ASN A 50 -16.99 -27.88 2.31
CA ASN A 50 -16.85 -29.15 1.60
C ASN A 50 -16.40 -29.01 0.13
N ALA A 51 -16.25 -27.78 -0.38
CA ALA A 51 -15.77 -27.55 -1.74
C ALA A 51 -14.29 -27.90 -1.89
N TYR A 52 -13.87 -28.23 -3.08
CA TYR A 52 -12.46 -28.46 -3.43
C TYR A 52 -11.85 -27.21 -4.07
N PRO A 53 -10.51 -27.02 -4.02
CA PRO A 53 -9.84 -25.83 -4.60
C PRO A 53 -10.24 -25.53 -6.02
N ALA A 54 -10.40 -26.55 -6.87
CA ALA A 54 -10.84 -26.40 -8.27
C ALA A 54 -12.23 -25.73 -8.45
N GLN A 55 -13.05 -25.73 -7.41
CA GLN A 55 -14.41 -25.17 -7.40
C GLN A 55 -14.46 -23.75 -6.84
N LEU A 56 -13.29 -23.15 -6.51
CA LEU A 56 -13.19 -21.85 -5.87
C LEU A 56 -12.66 -20.78 -6.83
N SER A 57 -13.18 -19.57 -6.70
CA SER A 57 -12.56 -18.39 -7.32
C SER A 57 -11.19 -18.07 -6.69
N GLY A 58 -10.34 -17.27 -7.37
CA GLY A 58 -9.05 -16.84 -6.84
C GLY A 58 -9.14 -16.20 -5.45
N GLY A 59 -10.09 -15.29 -5.27
CA GLY A 59 -10.33 -14.64 -3.96
C GLY A 59 -10.81 -15.61 -2.87
N GLN A 60 -11.60 -16.64 -3.24
CA GLN A 60 -11.99 -17.70 -2.30
C GLN A 60 -10.79 -18.58 -1.92
N LYS A 61 -9.95 -18.96 -2.89
CA LYS A 61 -8.68 -19.69 -2.63
C LYS A 61 -7.78 -18.91 -1.68
N GLN A 62 -7.67 -17.59 -1.88
CA GLN A 62 -6.89 -16.72 -1.01
C GLN A 62 -7.43 -16.67 0.43
N ARG A 63 -8.74 -16.57 0.60
CA ARG A 63 -9.39 -16.63 1.90
C ARG A 63 -9.14 -17.97 2.61
N VAL A 64 -9.15 -19.09 1.90
CA VAL A 64 -8.77 -20.41 2.44
C VAL A 64 -7.31 -20.42 2.87
N ALA A 65 -6.39 -19.87 2.07
CA ALA A 65 -4.96 -19.78 2.41
C ALA A 65 -4.74 -18.93 3.66
N ILE A 66 -5.47 -17.81 3.81
CA ILE A 66 -5.45 -16.96 5.02
C ILE A 66 -5.95 -17.77 6.23
N ALA A 67 -7.11 -18.41 6.14
CA ALA A 67 -7.65 -19.24 7.23
C ALA A 67 -6.69 -20.35 7.63
N ARG A 68 -6.08 -21.06 6.67
CA ARG A 68 -5.07 -22.07 6.91
C ARG A 68 -3.84 -21.52 7.64
N ALA A 69 -3.36 -20.35 7.25
CA ALA A 69 -2.21 -19.73 7.89
C ALA A 69 -2.49 -19.28 9.34
N LEU A 70 -3.76 -18.99 9.67
CA LEU A 70 -4.20 -18.63 11.02
C LEU A 70 -4.49 -19.84 11.94
N ALA A 71 -4.56 -21.05 11.38
CA ALA A 71 -4.97 -22.25 12.12
C ALA A 71 -4.13 -22.46 13.39
N THR A 72 -2.83 -22.33 13.32
CA THR A 72 -1.86 -22.50 14.41
C THR A 72 -1.71 -21.30 15.34
N ARG A 73 -2.59 -20.29 15.26
CA ARG A 73 -2.56 -19.06 16.07
C ARG A 73 -1.18 -18.36 16.03
N PRO A 74 -0.67 -18.00 14.85
CA PRO A 74 0.63 -17.40 14.73
C PRO A 74 0.64 -15.98 15.33
N LYS A 75 1.79 -15.53 15.87
CA LYS A 75 2.02 -14.13 16.25
C LYS A 75 2.28 -13.24 15.03
N TYR A 76 2.87 -13.83 13.98
CA TYR A 76 3.26 -13.13 12.75
C TYR A 76 2.68 -13.85 11.54
N LEU A 77 2.05 -13.12 10.63
CA LEU A 77 1.51 -13.59 9.36
C LEU A 77 2.32 -12.99 8.22
N LEU A 78 3.05 -13.82 7.49
CA LEU A 78 3.82 -13.40 6.32
C LEU A 78 2.96 -13.56 5.07
N CYS A 79 2.83 -12.50 4.29
CA CYS A 79 2.08 -12.45 3.03
C CYS A 79 3.05 -12.12 1.90
N ASP A 80 3.33 -13.08 1.03
CA ASP A 80 4.21 -12.94 -0.10
C ASP A 80 3.35 -12.75 -1.36
N GLU A 81 3.33 -11.52 -1.88
CA GLU A 81 2.51 -11.11 -3.04
C GLU A 81 1.06 -11.62 -3.00
N ALA A 82 0.45 -11.58 -1.83
CA ALA A 82 -0.84 -12.23 -1.54
C ALA A 82 -2.03 -11.70 -2.38
N THR A 83 -1.85 -10.64 -3.16
CA THR A 83 -2.90 -10.00 -3.96
C THR A 83 -2.56 -9.86 -5.45
N SER A 84 -1.34 -10.18 -5.87
CA SER A 84 -0.85 -9.93 -7.24
C SER A 84 -1.61 -10.70 -8.34
N ALA A 85 -2.24 -11.84 -8.00
CA ALA A 85 -3.01 -12.66 -8.92
C ALA A 85 -4.54 -12.36 -8.89
N LEU A 86 -4.97 -11.28 -8.21
CA LEU A 86 -6.37 -10.97 -7.98
C LEU A 86 -6.78 -9.69 -8.73
N ASP A 87 -8.06 -9.62 -9.07
CA ASP A 87 -8.63 -8.38 -9.61
C ASP A 87 -8.71 -7.28 -8.53
N PRO A 88 -8.79 -5.99 -8.90
CA PRO A 88 -8.75 -4.87 -7.95
C PRO A 88 -9.84 -4.89 -6.88
N ASN A 89 -11.04 -5.40 -7.18
CA ASN A 89 -12.14 -5.48 -6.21
C ASN A 89 -11.86 -6.56 -5.17
N THR A 90 -11.42 -7.72 -5.64
CA THR A 90 -11.02 -8.85 -4.79
C THR A 90 -9.81 -8.47 -3.93
N THR A 91 -8.80 -7.78 -4.50
CA THR A 91 -7.66 -7.25 -3.75
C THR A 91 -8.12 -6.40 -2.57
N ARG A 92 -8.98 -5.40 -2.81
CA ARG A 92 -9.52 -4.55 -1.73
C ARG A 92 -10.22 -5.36 -0.63
N ALA A 93 -11.01 -6.35 -1.02
CA ALA A 93 -11.71 -7.21 -0.06
C ALA A 93 -10.75 -8.08 0.77
N ILE A 94 -9.65 -8.56 0.19
CA ILE A 94 -8.61 -9.31 0.91
C ILE A 94 -7.82 -8.39 1.85
N LEU A 95 -7.45 -7.18 1.41
CA LEU A 95 -6.77 -6.22 2.28
C LEU A 95 -7.63 -5.80 3.48
N ALA A 96 -8.91 -5.53 3.26
CA ALA A 96 -9.86 -5.25 4.34
C ALA A 96 -10.00 -6.43 5.32
N LEU A 97 -9.99 -7.67 4.80
CA LEU A 97 -9.99 -8.88 5.64
C LEU A 97 -8.72 -8.97 6.49
N LEU A 98 -7.54 -8.71 5.92
CA LEU A 98 -6.27 -8.72 6.64
C LEU A 98 -6.24 -7.63 7.74
N GLN A 99 -6.71 -6.43 7.46
CA GLN A 99 -6.84 -5.38 8.48
C GLN A 99 -7.76 -5.79 9.63
N ARG A 100 -8.90 -6.41 9.31
CA ARG A 100 -9.82 -6.93 10.32
C ARG A 100 -9.14 -8.00 11.19
N ILE A 101 -8.44 -8.95 10.57
CA ILE A 101 -7.68 -10.01 11.27
C ILE A 101 -6.61 -9.40 12.20
N ASN A 102 -5.86 -8.41 11.73
CA ASN A 102 -4.87 -7.72 12.54
C ASN A 102 -5.52 -7.10 13.79
N ARG A 103 -6.64 -6.37 13.62
CA ARG A 103 -7.35 -5.71 14.74
C ARG A 103 -8.01 -6.70 15.71
N GLU A 104 -8.70 -7.72 15.19
CA GLU A 104 -9.47 -8.66 16.02
C GLU A 104 -8.59 -9.70 16.71
N LEU A 105 -7.53 -10.16 16.06
CA LEU A 105 -6.68 -11.24 16.57
C LEU A 105 -5.32 -10.76 17.11
N GLY A 106 -4.96 -9.48 16.93
CA GLY A 106 -3.67 -8.93 17.36
C GLY A 106 -2.46 -9.55 16.64
N VAL A 107 -2.67 -10.11 15.44
CA VAL A 107 -1.62 -10.74 14.64
C VAL A 107 -0.85 -9.67 13.88
N THR A 108 0.47 -9.61 14.02
CA THR A 108 1.30 -8.75 13.20
C THR A 108 1.37 -9.30 11.77
N ILE A 109 1.04 -8.47 10.78
CA ILE A 109 1.04 -8.87 9.37
C ILE A 109 2.24 -8.22 8.68
N VAL A 110 3.06 -9.03 8.02
CA VAL A 110 4.18 -8.58 7.18
C VAL A 110 3.83 -8.88 5.74
N ILE A 111 3.75 -7.85 4.92
CA ILE A 111 3.37 -7.95 3.50
C ILE A 111 4.62 -7.67 2.66
N ILE A 112 4.95 -8.59 1.76
CA ILE A 112 5.94 -8.41 0.72
C ILE A 112 5.19 -8.08 -0.56
N THR A 113 5.45 -6.91 -1.13
CA THR A 113 4.79 -6.45 -2.35
C THR A 113 5.64 -5.39 -3.06
N HIS A 114 5.48 -5.28 -4.36
CA HIS A 114 5.96 -4.17 -5.16
C HIS A 114 4.83 -3.17 -5.49
N GLU A 115 3.63 -3.40 -5.02
CA GLU A 115 2.48 -2.54 -5.26
C GLU A 115 2.35 -1.46 -4.19
N MET A 116 2.75 -0.23 -4.51
CA MET A 116 2.67 0.91 -3.57
C MET A 116 1.26 1.13 -3.02
N LYS A 117 0.22 0.88 -3.83
CA LYS A 117 -1.20 0.99 -3.41
C LYS A 117 -1.57 0.06 -2.27
N VAL A 118 -0.95 -1.12 -2.19
CA VAL A 118 -1.17 -2.06 -1.08
C VAL A 118 -0.56 -1.50 0.20
N ILE A 119 0.64 -0.93 0.11
CA ILE A 119 1.34 -0.33 1.26
C ILE A 119 0.53 0.85 1.80
N ASP A 120 0.12 1.78 0.94
CA ASP A 120 -0.69 2.95 1.33
C ASP A 120 -1.99 2.57 2.03
N GLN A 121 -2.60 1.46 1.61
CA GLN A 121 -3.95 1.09 2.04
C GLN A 121 -3.98 0.41 3.41
N ILE A 122 -2.96 -0.36 3.79
CA ILE A 122 -3.06 -1.18 4.99
C ILE A 122 -1.82 -1.22 5.90
N CYS A 123 -0.68 -0.67 5.49
CA CYS A 123 0.54 -0.76 6.25
C CYS A 123 0.78 0.48 7.10
N ASP A 124 1.16 0.29 8.38
CA ASP A 124 1.58 1.38 9.27
C ASP A 124 3.07 1.72 9.05
N ARG A 125 3.87 0.72 8.72
CA ARG A 125 5.32 0.83 8.52
C ARG A 125 5.74 0.17 7.22
N VAL A 126 6.82 0.67 6.64
CA VAL A 126 7.42 0.12 5.43
C VAL A 126 8.93 -0.07 5.62
N ALA A 127 9.47 -1.12 5.02
CA ALA A 127 10.89 -1.30 4.82
C ALA A 127 11.15 -1.49 3.32
N VAL A 128 11.95 -0.62 2.74
CA VAL A 128 12.35 -0.67 1.34
C VAL A 128 13.62 -1.51 1.24
N ILE A 129 13.58 -2.54 0.42
CA ILE A 129 14.71 -3.47 0.23
C ILE A 129 15.37 -3.19 -1.12
N ASP A 130 16.69 -3.03 -1.09
CA ASP A 130 17.54 -2.93 -2.26
C ASP A 130 18.77 -3.82 -2.07
N GLN A 131 19.16 -4.58 -3.12
CA GLN A 131 20.30 -5.49 -3.12
C GLN A 131 20.37 -6.39 -1.85
N SER A 132 19.21 -6.94 -1.44
CA SER A 132 19.04 -7.80 -0.26
C SER A 132 19.37 -7.12 1.08
N ARG A 133 19.31 -5.78 1.14
CA ARG A 133 19.48 -4.99 2.36
C ARG A 133 18.32 -4.02 2.54
N ILE A 134 18.03 -3.68 3.77
CA ILE A 134 17.08 -2.60 4.05
C ILE A 134 17.78 -1.28 3.71
N ALA A 135 17.28 -0.61 2.66
CA ALA A 135 17.76 0.69 2.21
C ALA A 135 17.11 1.83 3.01
N GLU A 136 15.87 1.65 3.42
CA GLU A 136 15.12 2.62 4.22
C GLU A 136 13.99 1.93 4.98
N GLU A 137 13.69 2.39 6.19
CA GLU A 137 12.54 1.94 6.95
C GLU A 137 11.92 3.08 7.75
N GLY A 138 10.61 3.03 7.94
CA GLY A 138 9.90 4.05 8.70
C GLY A 138 8.40 3.85 8.74
N ARG A 139 7.68 4.87 9.22
CA ARG A 139 6.23 4.94 9.00
C ARG A 139 5.95 5.17 7.52
N VAL A 140 4.85 4.62 7.03
CA VAL A 140 4.44 4.82 5.63
C VAL A 140 4.31 6.31 5.33
N SER A 141 3.67 7.08 6.22
CA SER A 141 3.56 8.54 6.09
C SER A 141 4.90 9.24 5.87
N ASP A 142 5.92 8.88 6.65
CA ASP A 142 7.21 9.57 6.63
C ASP A 142 8.00 9.22 5.36
N VAL A 143 8.08 7.92 5.06
CA VAL A 143 8.83 7.42 3.89
C VAL A 143 8.18 7.86 2.58
N PHE A 144 6.85 7.94 2.53
CA PHE A 144 6.14 8.37 1.32
C PHE A 144 6.19 9.88 1.08
N VAL A 145 6.24 10.67 2.15
CA VAL A 145 6.36 12.13 2.05
C VAL A 145 7.79 12.54 1.70
N ASN A 146 8.79 11.94 2.35
CA ASN A 146 10.17 12.35 2.20
C ASN A 146 11.13 11.16 2.12
N PRO A 147 11.08 10.36 1.04
CA PRO A 147 11.95 9.21 0.86
C PRO A 147 13.43 9.64 0.81
N GLN A 148 14.26 9.02 1.67
CA GLN A 148 15.66 9.35 1.80
C GLN A 148 16.54 8.54 0.85
N SER A 149 16.26 7.24 0.69
CA SER A 149 17.03 6.38 -0.20
C SER A 149 16.68 6.63 -1.66
N GLN A 150 17.64 6.39 -2.55
CA GLN A 150 17.42 6.52 -3.99
C GLN A 150 16.33 5.58 -4.47
N ILE A 151 16.37 4.31 -4.04
CA ILE A 151 15.39 3.30 -4.45
C ILE A 151 13.98 3.64 -3.96
N ALA A 152 13.82 4.18 -2.73
CA ALA A 152 12.53 4.63 -2.25
C ALA A 152 11.98 5.79 -3.09
N ARG A 153 12.83 6.74 -3.49
CA ARG A 153 12.44 7.81 -4.42
C ARG A 153 11.96 7.26 -5.75
N GLU A 154 12.67 6.30 -6.31
CA GLU A 154 12.32 5.68 -7.59
C GLU A 154 10.99 4.90 -7.54
N LEU A 155 10.70 4.25 -6.40
CA LEU A 155 9.47 3.48 -6.20
C LEU A 155 8.25 4.35 -5.87
N ILE A 156 8.44 5.36 -5.03
CA ILE A 156 7.34 6.15 -4.46
C ILE A 156 7.01 7.36 -5.33
N LEU A 157 8.04 8.02 -5.83
CA LEU A 157 7.87 9.22 -6.63
C LEU A 157 7.77 8.85 -8.11
N PRO A 158 6.78 9.36 -8.84
CA PRO A 158 6.73 9.14 -10.27
C PRO A 158 8.05 9.60 -10.89
N GLN A 159 8.63 8.72 -11.70
CA GLN A 159 9.87 9.06 -12.39
C GLN A 159 9.63 10.29 -13.28
N SER A 160 10.42 11.33 -13.08
CA SER A 160 10.39 12.56 -13.85
C SER A 160 10.62 12.33 -15.37
N ARG A 161 11.02 11.13 -15.79
CA ARG A 161 11.18 10.74 -17.20
C ARG A 161 9.89 10.72 -18.00
N THR A 162 8.71 10.71 -17.34
CA THR A 162 7.41 10.84 -18.01
C THR A 162 6.88 12.27 -17.96
N VAL A 163 7.56 13.17 -17.23
CA VAL A 163 7.23 14.59 -17.25
C VAL A 163 7.73 15.13 -18.58
N MET A 164 6.78 15.45 -19.43
CA MET A 164 6.96 15.94 -20.79
C MET A 164 8.13 16.94 -20.93
N GLU A 165 8.73 16.98 -22.11
CA GLU A 165 9.72 17.98 -22.48
C GLU A 165 9.20 19.37 -22.06
N THR A 166 9.82 19.92 -21.02
CA THR A 166 9.51 21.26 -20.55
C THR A 166 10.00 22.27 -21.59
N LYS A 167 9.25 23.32 -21.83
CA LYS A 167 9.69 24.41 -22.68
C LYS A 167 10.79 25.27 -22.03
N GLY A 168 11.58 24.69 -21.11
CA GLY A 168 12.68 25.35 -20.40
C GLY A 168 12.33 25.95 -19.05
N GLY A 169 11.13 25.72 -18.52
CA GLY A 169 10.74 26.13 -17.17
C GLY A 169 11.36 25.27 -16.08
N ARG A 170 11.56 25.84 -14.88
CA ARG A 170 11.98 25.10 -13.69
C ARG A 170 10.83 24.27 -13.17
N LEU A 171 11.10 23.00 -12.80
CA LEU A 171 10.12 22.12 -12.19
C LEU A 171 10.28 22.13 -10.68
N LEU A 172 9.19 22.44 -9.97
CA LEU A 172 9.12 22.35 -8.51
C LEU A 172 8.19 21.23 -8.10
N ARG A 173 8.69 20.34 -7.26
CA ARG A 173 7.85 19.40 -6.54
C ARG A 173 7.40 20.01 -5.23
N ILE A 174 6.10 20.08 -5.03
CA ILE A 174 5.46 20.49 -3.79
C ILE A 174 5.00 19.24 -3.07
N ILE A 175 5.18 19.21 -1.76
CA ILE A 175 4.77 18.10 -0.89
C ILE A 175 3.71 18.62 0.07
N PHE A 176 2.54 17.99 0.03
CA PHE A 176 1.42 18.31 0.91
C PHE A 176 1.32 17.26 2.01
N HIS A 177 1.20 17.69 3.24
CA HIS A 177 0.91 16.80 4.37
C HIS A 177 0.10 17.55 5.43
N GLY A 178 -0.80 16.84 6.11
CA GLY A 178 -1.60 17.38 7.20
C GLY A 178 -2.44 18.58 6.77
N GLU A 179 -2.38 19.68 7.53
CA GLU A 179 -3.18 20.88 7.28
C GLU A 179 -2.88 21.54 5.93
N ALA A 180 -1.65 21.43 5.43
CA ALA A 180 -1.26 21.97 4.13
C ALA A 180 -1.99 21.29 2.95
N SER A 181 -2.51 20.08 3.12
CA SER A 181 -3.27 19.37 2.09
C SER A 181 -4.65 19.99 1.81
N SER A 182 -5.19 20.77 2.73
CA SER A 182 -6.47 21.49 2.58
C SER A 182 -6.31 22.88 1.97
N LEU A 183 -5.09 23.39 1.82
CA LEU A 183 -4.83 24.70 1.23
C LEU A 183 -5.00 24.65 -0.28
N PRO A 184 -5.72 25.61 -0.89
CA PRO A 184 -5.86 25.71 -2.34
C PRO A 184 -4.58 26.35 -2.97
N VAL A 185 -3.44 25.65 -2.86
CA VAL A 185 -2.11 26.17 -3.18
C VAL A 185 -2.03 26.78 -4.58
N VAL A 186 -2.50 26.06 -5.60
CA VAL A 186 -2.44 26.57 -6.99
C VAL A 186 -3.28 27.83 -7.16
N SER A 187 -4.49 27.85 -6.58
CA SER A 187 -5.36 29.03 -6.66
C SER A 187 -4.74 30.24 -5.95
N ASN A 188 -4.16 30.01 -4.78
CA ASN A 188 -3.49 31.09 -4.03
C ASN A 188 -2.25 31.61 -4.74
N LEU A 189 -1.44 30.74 -5.35
CA LEU A 189 -0.30 31.14 -6.17
C LEU A 189 -0.75 32.05 -7.32
N VAL A 190 -1.83 31.69 -8.01
CA VAL A 190 -2.34 32.52 -9.13
C VAL A 190 -2.91 33.84 -8.63
N LEU A 191 -3.67 33.82 -7.53
CA LEU A 191 -4.35 35.03 -7.03
C LEU A 191 -3.40 36.00 -6.32
N GLU A 192 -2.49 35.49 -5.48
CA GLU A 192 -1.62 36.32 -4.64
C GLU A 192 -0.31 36.69 -5.35
N CYS A 193 0.32 35.72 -6.00
CA CYS A 193 1.55 35.97 -6.75
C CYS A 193 1.30 36.58 -8.13
N GLN A 194 0.08 36.43 -8.66
CA GLN A 194 -0.29 36.77 -10.06
C GLN A 194 0.61 36.09 -11.09
N VAL A 195 1.00 34.85 -10.79
CA VAL A 195 1.90 34.05 -11.62
C VAL A 195 1.16 32.79 -12.08
N PRO A 196 0.99 32.60 -13.40
CA PRO A 196 0.46 31.36 -13.93
C PRO A 196 1.46 30.22 -13.73
N VAL A 197 0.99 29.04 -13.31
CA VAL A 197 1.79 27.82 -13.16
C VAL A 197 1.11 26.67 -13.87
N ASN A 198 1.89 25.77 -14.49
CA ASN A 198 1.38 24.54 -15.05
C ASN A 198 1.50 23.41 -14.05
N ILE A 199 0.44 22.61 -13.91
CA ILE A 199 0.48 21.36 -13.17
C ILE A 199 0.96 20.27 -14.12
N MET A 200 2.18 19.78 -13.92
CA MET A 200 2.78 18.72 -14.73
C MET A 200 2.41 17.33 -14.19
N PHE A 201 2.22 17.25 -12.88
CA PHE A 201 1.79 16.03 -12.19
C PHE A 201 1.10 16.42 -10.88
N ALA A 202 0.08 15.68 -10.49
CA ALA A 202 -0.52 15.74 -9.16
C ALA A 202 -1.02 14.35 -8.75
N ASP A 203 -0.67 13.92 -7.55
CA ASP A 203 -1.19 12.72 -6.93
C ASP A 203 -1.47 13.00 -5.46
N THR A 204 -2.65 12.59 -5.01
CA THR A 204 -3.06 12.73 -3.62
C THR A 204 -3.52 11.38 -3.08
N LYS A 205 -3.08 11.05 -1.87
CA LYS A 205 -3.40 9.80 -1.18
C LYS A 205 -3.95 10.10 0.19
N ASP A 206 -4.84 9.26 0.67
CA ASP A 206 -5.25 9.22 2.06
C ASP A 206 -4.39 8.17 2.78
N ILE A 207 -3.65 8.60 3.77
CA ILE A 207 -2.85 7.73 4.64
C ILE A 207 -3.29 8.02 6.08
N ASP A 208 -3.88 7.04 6.75
CA ASP A 208 -4.41 7.14 8.12
C ASP A 208 -5.44 8.27 8.31
N GLY A 209 -6.26 8.55 7.30
CA GLY A 209 -7.27 9.61 7.34
C GLY A 209 -6.71 11.03 7.16
N ALA A 210 -5.44 11.15 6.81
CA ALA A 210 -4.80 12.41 6.43
C ALA A 210 -4.46 12.42 4.94
N ALA A 211 -4.76 13.52 4.27
CA ALA A 211 -4.39 13.68 2.86
C ALA A 211 -2.89 13.98 2.73
N TYR A 212 -2.21 13.21 1.92
CA TYR A 212 -0.83 13.42 1.51
C TYR A 212 -0.78 13.56 0.00
N GLY A 213 0.09 14.40 -0.52
CA GLY A 213 0.18 14.58 -1.95
C GLY A 213 1.49 15.13 -2.43
N HIS A 214 1.77 14.83 -3.69
CA HIS A 214 2.87 15.42 -4.44
C HIS A 214 2.30 16.13 -5.67
N MET A 215 2.76 17.33 -5.92
CA MET A 215 2.42 18.08 -7.12
C MET A 215 3.72 18.60 -7.76
N ILE A 216 3.86 18.41 -9.06
CA ILE A 216 4.96 19.01 -9.82
C ILE A 216 4.39 20.18 -10.59
N LEU A 217 4.91 21.36 -10.33
CA LEU A 217 4.59 22.60 -11.04
C LEU A 217 5.73 22.99 -11.97
N GLU A 218 5.40 23.40 -13.19
CA GLU A 218 6.32 24.11 -14.06
C GLU A 218 6.18 25.60 -13.79
N LEU A 219 7.29 26.24 -13.38
CA LEU A 219 7.36 27.67 -13.15
C LEU A 219 7.57 28.42 -14.47
N PRO A 220 7.15 29.68 -14.56
CA PRO A 220 7.49 30.54 -15.65
C PRO A 220 9.00 30.63 -15.86
N THR A 221 9.41 30.84 -17.10
CA THR A 221 10.83 31.06 -17.49
C THR A 221 11.41 32.38 -16.98
N ASP A 222 10.56 33.36 -16.64
CA ASP A 222 10.97 34.59 -15.99
C ASP A 222 11.46 34.35 -14.56
N PRO A 223 12.74 34.55 -14.24
CA PRO A 223 13.29 34.30 -12.89
C PRO A 223 12.57 35.10 -11.80
N ARG A 224 12.11 36.30 -12.07
CA ARG A 224 11.42 37.14 -11.07
C ARG A 224 10.07 36.56 -10.69
N GLN A 225 9.36 36.00 -11.64
CA GLN A 225 8.09 35.31 -11.37
C GLN A 225 8.30 33.99 -10.63
N ALA A 226 9.32 33.20 -11.00
CA ALA A 226 9.68 31.98 -10.32
C ALA A 226 10.05 32.25 -8.86
N GLU A 227 10.85 33.29 -8.57
CA GLU A 227 11.22 33.67 -7.21
C GLU A 227 10.02 34.09 -6.36
N LYS A 228 9.02 34.77 -6.91
CA LYS A 228 7.78 35.12 -6.20
C LYS A 228 7.05 33.86 -5.73
N VAL A 229 6.94 32.83 -6.58
CA VAL A 229 6.32 31.57 -6.22
C VAL A 229 7.08 30.90 -5.09
N ILE A 230 8.41 30.81 -5.18
CA ILE A 230 9.26 30.21 -4.15
C ILE A 230 9.13 30.95 -2.81
N ALA A 231 9.15 32.29 -2.84
CA ALA A 231 8.98 33.10 -1.65
C ALA A 231 7.60 32.86 -0.99
N TRP A 232 6.54 32.76 -1.80
CA TRP A 232 5.20 32.48 -1.31
C TRP A 232 5.11 31.09 -0.65
N LEU A 233 5.70 30.05 -1.28
CA LEU A 233 5.75 28.69 -0.73
C LEU A 233 6.47 28.68 0.63
N ASN A 234 7.61 29.37 0.74
CA ASN A 234 8.38 29.48 1.99
C ASN A 234 7.57 30.20 3.09
N ASN A 235 6.91 31.31 2.76
CA ASN A 235 6.11 32.09 3.72
C ASN A 235 4.90 31.29 4.25
N ASN A 236 4.34 30.40 3.43
CA ASN A 236 3.23 29.52 3.83
C ASN A 236 3.70 28.16 4.35
N GLN A 237 5.01 27.98 4.60
CA GLN A 237 5.60 26.75 5.15
C GLN A 237 5.28 25.49 4.32
N ILE A 238 5.11 25.65 3.01
CA ILE A 238 4.85 24.54 2.09
C ILE A 238 6.19 23.95 1.66
N GLY A 239 6.37 22.64 1.95
CA GLY A 239 7.58 21.91 1.54
C GLY A 239 7.71 21.83 0.02
N TRP A 240 8.86 22.18 -0.51
CA TRP A 240 9.14 22.08 -1.94
C TRP A 240 10.60 21.69 -2.21
N ARG A 241 10.85 21.14 -3.38
CA ARG A 241 12.19 20.87 -3.91
C ARG A 241 12.21 21.05 -5.43
N GLU A 242 13.37 21.37 -5.98
CA GLU A 242 13.56 21.47 -7.44
C GLU A 242 13.78 20.07 -8.03
N GLU A 243 13.09 19.76 -9.12
CA GLU A 243 13.27 18.52 -9.86
C GLU A 243 14.34 18.70 -10.93
N GLY A 244 15.18 17.68 -11.15
CA GLY A 244 16.14 17.68 -12.27
C GLY A 244 17.52 18.24 -11.92
N LYS A 245 17.82 18.47 -10.64
CA LYS A 245 19.20 18.69 -10.18
C LYS A 245 19.76 17.49 -9.48
#